data_f7fd68f64bc8ea71d271230065e6cef1
#
_entry.id   f7fd68f64bc8ea71d271230065e6cef1
#
_cell.length_a   1.000
_cell.length_b   1.000
_cell.length_c   1.000
_cell.angle_alpha   90.00
_cell.angle_beta   90.00
_cell.angle_gamma   90.00
#
_symmetry.space_group_name_H-M   'P 1'
#
loop_
_entity.id
_entity.type
_entity.pdbx_description
1 polymer ?
#
loop_
_entity_poly.entity_id
_entity_poly.type
_entity_poly.pdbx_seq_one_letter_code
_entity_poly.pdbx_strand_id
1 'polypeptide(L)'
;MDAFAKLGIRTVYDLRTEAERTAQPDRVPEGTEQIVCDVYADSVNAAPAREKELLSDPKAAEAMLGGGKAEAMFENGYREIVSLPSALDAYHRFFSDLAEEQHRPALFHCTTGKDRTGWAAATTLTFLGVSEDDVMKDYLLTNDDLLPALKPVFDQFAAAGGDPKLLDLVAGVRREYLEAAFDEMRKKFGSFEGYFTEGLRIDAATQQRLRAAFTEGGAA
;
A
#
# COMPACT_ATOMS: atom_id res chain seq x y z
N MET A 1 -6.81 12.52 -18.23
CA MET A 1 -6.28 13.79 -17.69
C MET A 1 -7.41 14.69 -17.20
N ASP A 2 -8.43 14.97 -17.99
CA ASP A 2 -9.52 15.90 -17.60
C ASP A 2 -10.34 15.49 -16.38
N ALA A 3 -10.56 14.19 -16.17
CA ALA A 3 -11.28 13.69 -14.98
C ALA A 3 -10.44 13.88 -13.71
N PHE A 4 -9.14 13.59 -13.77
CA PHE A 4 -8.23 13.76 -12.64
C PHE A 4 -8.07 15.25 -12.25
N ALA A 5 -7.94 16.13 -13.25
CA ALA A 5 -7.84 17.57 -13.00
C ALA A 5 -9.08 18.15 -12.28
N LYS A 6 -10.27 17.56 -12.52
CA LYS A 6 -11.52 17.96 -11.85
C LYS A 6 -11.58 17.60 -10.36
N LEU A 7 -10.76 16.65 -9.90
CA LEU A 7 -10.69 16.27 -8.49
C LEU A 7 -9.95 17.31 -7.63
N GLY A 8 -9.23 18.24 -8.27
CA GLY A 8 -8.49 19.29 -7.56
C GLY A 8 -7.34 18.77 -6.70
N ILE A 9 -6.78 17.59 -7.04
CA ILE A 9 -5.68 16.99 -6.30
C ILE A 9 -4.48 17.93 -6.29
N ARG A 10 -4.00 18.25 -5.10
CA ARG A 10 -2.83 19.12 -4.90
C ARG A 10 -1.54 18.33 -4.77
N THR A 11 -1.60 17.17 -4.16
CA THR A 11 -0.42 16.34 -3.88
C THR A 11 -0.66 14.89 -4.28
N VAL A 12 0.31 14.28 -4.94
CA VAL A 12 0.35 12.84 -5.24
C VAL A 12 1.53 12.23 -4.49
N TYR A 13 1.25 11.25 -3.62
CA TYR A 13 2.25 10.46 -2.92
C TYR A 13 2.50 9.16 -3.68
N ASP A 14 3.70 9.02 -4.21
CA ASP A 14 4.14 7.83 -4.94
C ASP A 14 4.92 6.91 -4.00
N LEU A 15 4.29 5.78 -3.62
CA LEU A 15 4.85 4.78 -2.70
C LEU A 15 5.74 3.74 -3.40
N ARG A 16 6.00 3.90 -4.70
CA ARG A 16 6.72 2.93 -5.52
C ARG A 16 8.22 3.05 -5.35
N THR A 17 8.90 1.94 -5.66
CA THR A 17 10.37 1.89 -5.76
C THR A 17 10.88 2.75 -6.93
N GLU A 18 12.15 3.12 -6.89
CA GLU A 18 12.81 3.86 -7.99
C GLU A 18 12.72 3.10 -9.31
N ALA A 19 12.86 1.77 -9.29
CA ALA A 19 12.76 0.93 -10.49
C ALA A 19 11.36 0.99 -11.12
N GLU A 20 10.30 0.93 -10.31
CA GLU A 20 8.90 1.04 -10.78
C GLU A 20 8.62 2.43 -11.36
N ARG A 21 9.07 3.49 -10.69
CA ARG A 21 8.90 4.89 -11.15
C ARG A 21 9.64 5.15 -12.46
N THR A 22 10.85 4.61 -12.60
CA THR A 22 11.64 4.75 -13.82
C THR A 22 10.99 4.00 -14.99
N ALA A 23 10.47 2.81 -14.74
CA ALA A 23 9.80 2.00 -15.77
C ALA A 23 8.45 2.59 -16.21
N GLN A 24 7.71 3.22 -15.31
CA GLN A 24 6.40 3.81 -15.57
C GLN A 24 6.25 5.15 -14.82
N PRO A 25 6.82 6.25 -15.33
CA PRO A 25 6.69 7.56 -14.72
C PRO A 25 5.23 8.03 -14.64
N ASP A 26 4.85 8.68 -13.56
CA ASP A 26 3.54 9.27 -13.43
C ASP A 26 3.35 10.46 -14.39
N ARG A 27 2.10 10.70 -14.73
CA ARG A 27 1.66 11.86 -15.48
C ARG A 27 0.69 12.65 -14.61
N VAL A 28 1.21 13.53 -13.79
CA VAL A 28 0.40 14.40 -12.93
C VAL A 28 0.02 15.69 -13.67
N PRO A 29 -1.15 16.30 -13.38
CA PRO A 29 -1.51 17.61 -13.94
C PRO A 29 -0.54 18.69 -13.52
N GLU A 30 -0.43 19.75 -14.33
CA GLU A 30 0.33 20.94 -13.97
C GLU A 30 -0.21 21.55 -12.67
N GLY A 31 0.69 21.95 -11.79
CA GLY A 31 0.35 22.50 -10.46
C GLY A 31 0.09 21.44 -9.38
N THR A 32 0.13 20.16 -9.71
CA THR A 32 0.09 19.07 -8.71
C THR A 32 1.51 18.75 -8.25
N GLU A 33 1.75 18.77 -6.95
CA GLU A 33 3.02 18.33 -6.36
C GLU A 33 3.11 16.80 -6.34
N GLN A 34 4.24 16.23 -6.78
CA GLN A 34 4.51 14.80 -6.64
C GLN A 34 5.56 14.58 -5.58
N ILE A 35 5.24 13.78 -4.56
CA ILE A 35 6.11 13.44 -3.44
C ILE A 35 6.42 11.94 -3.50
N VAL A 36 7.71 11.63 -3.58
CA VAL A 36 8.18 10.24 -3.54
C VAL A 36 8.29 9.79 -2.10
N CYS A 37 7.63 8.67 -1.80
CA CYS A 37 7.63 7.99 -0.51
C CYS A 37 7.96 6.51 -0.73
N ASP A 38 9.21 6.19 -1.13
CA ASP A 38 9.63 4.82 -1.46
C ASP A 38 9.62 3.93 -0.22
N VAL A 39 8.57 3.12 -0.09
CA VAL A 39 8.35 2.23 1.07
C VAL A 39 9.37 1.10 1.14
N TYR A 40 9.91 0.67 0.00
CA TYR A 40 10.80 -0.48 -0.11
C TYR A 40 12.26 -0.11 -0.46
N ALA A 41 12.68 1.14 -0.24
CA ALA A 41 14.03 1.58 -0.63
C ALA A 41 15.15 0.72 -0.02
N ASP A 42 14.94 0.15 1.17
CA ASP A 42 15.90 -0.74 1.87
C ASP A 42 15.50 -2.23 1.79
N SER A 43 14.42 -2.59 1.11
CA SER A 43 14.06 -3.99 0.96
C SER A 43 14.97 -4.72 -0.02
N VAL A 44 15.43 -5.90 0.38
CA VAL A 44 16.20 -6.80 -0.50
C VAL A 44 15.30 -7.72 -1.33
N ASN A 45 14.03 -7.87 -0.96
CA ASN A 45 13.12 -8.83 -1.60
C ASN A 45 11.88 -8.17 -2.23
N ALA A 46 11.36 -7.09 -1.66
CA ALA A 46 10.24 -6.27 -2.14
C ALA A 46 9.19 -7.05 -2.98
N ALA A 47 8.69 -8.18 -2.44
CA ALA A 47 7.83 -9.11 -3.18
C ALA A 47 6.64 -8.41 -3.87
N PRO A 48 5.88 -7.51 -3.21
CA PRO A 48 4.82 -6.77 -3.86
C PRO A 48 5.27 -5.81 -4.98
N ALA A 49 6.53 -5.37 -4.98
CA ALA A 49 7.08 -4.56 -6.06
C ALA A 49 7.56 -5.39 -7.27
N ARG A 50 7.72 -6.72 -7.09
CA ARG A 50 8.16 -7.65 -8.13
C ARG A 50 7.01 -8.39 -8.83
N GLU A 51 5.77 -8.06 -8.51
CA GLU A 51 4.58 -8.74 -9.04
C GLU A 51 4.61 -8.87 -10.57
N LYS A 52 4.95 -7.81 -11.30
CA LYS A 52 5.04 -7.83 -12.77
C LYS A 52 6.07 -8.83 -13.29
N GLU A 53 7.20 -8.97 -12.62
CA GLU A 53 8.23 -9.97 -12.96
C GLU A 53 7.69 -11.39 -12.78
N LEU A 54 7.04 -11.64 -11.64
CA LEU A 54 6.46 -12.94 -11.30
C LEU A 54 5.37 -13.37 -12.28
N LEU A 55 4.59 -12.41 -12.81
CA LEU A 55 3.52 -12.67 -13.76
C LEU A 55 4.02 -12.91 -15.20
N SER A 56 5.27 -12.58 -15.52
CA SER A 56 5.79 -12.62 -16.89
C SER A 56 6.29 -13.99 -17.36
N ASP A 57 6.69 -14.90 -16.43
CA ASP A 57 7.21 -16.23 -16.72
C ASP A 57 6.56 -17.30 -15.82
N PRO A 58 5.60 -18.10 -16.36
CA PRO A 58 4.91 -19.14 -15.61
C PRO A 58 5.81 -20.17 -14.93
N LYS A 59 6.94 -20.57 -15.58
CA LYS A 59 7.85 -21.55 -15.01
C LYS A 59 8.68 -20.98 -13.88
N ALA A 60 9.14 -19.73 -14.03
CA ALA A 60 9.82 -19.01 -12.97
C ALA A 60 8.87 -18.73 -11.80
N ALA A 61 7.62 -18.36 -12.09
CA ALA A 61 6.58 -18.17 -11.08
C ALA A 61 6.34 -19.45 -10.26
N GLU A 62 6.15 -20.61 -10.89
CA GLU A 62 5.97 -21.89 -10.20
C GLU A 62 7.17 -22.24 -9.29
N ALA A 63 8.38 -22.05 -9.77
CA ALA A 63 9.59 -22.33 -9.00
C ALA A 63 9.75 -21.40 -7.78
N MET A 64 9.35 -20.14 -7.91
CA MET A 64 9.48 -19.12 -6.86
C MET A 64 8.30 -19.15 -5.88
N LEU A 65 7.10 -19.39 -6.35
CA LEU A 65 5.84 -19.20 -5.62
C LEU A 65 5.17 -20.53 -5.20
N GLY A 66 5.51 -21.62 -5.84
CA GLY A 66 4.92 -22.92 -5.57
C GLY A 66 5.20 -23.44 -4.17
N GLY A 67 4.35 -24.38 -3.68
CA GLY A 67 4.55 -25.07 -2.39
C GLY A 67 4.40 -24.18 -1.16
N GLY A 68 3.53 -23.18 -1.18
CA GLY A 68 3.28 -22.28 -0.04
C GLY A 68 4.28 -21.13 0.10
N LYS A 69 5.20 -20.97 -0.86
CA LYS A 69 6.19 -19.89 -0.81
C LYS A 69 5.58 -18.51 -1.11
N ALA A 70 4.53 -18.47 -1.95
CA ALA A 70 3.87 -17.22 -2.30
C ALA A 70 3.30 -16.53 -1.07
N GLU A 71 2.52 -17.24 -0.27
CA GLU A 71 1.91 -16.71 0.95
C GLU A 71 2.98 -16.19 1.91
N ALA A 72 4.00 -17.02 2.20
CA ALA A 72 5.09 -16.64 3.10
C ALA A 72 5.87 -15.41 2.60
N MET A 73 6.08 -15.32 1.29
CA MET A 73 6.77 -14.19 0.66
C MET A 73 5.96 -12.90 0.76
N PHE A 74 4.66 -12.95 0.50
CA PHE A 74 3.78 -11.79 0.61
C PHE A 74 3.56 -11.37 2.07
N GLU A 75 3.32 -12.30 2.98
CA GLU A 75 3.26 -11.98 4.42
C GLU A 75 4.53 -11.29 4.91
N ASN A 76 5.72 -11.75 4.45
CA ASN A 76 6.97 -11.09 4.80
C ASN A 76 7.04 -9.68 4.21
N GLY A 77 6.63 -9.50 2.95
CA GLY A 77 6.52 -8.17 2.33
C GLY A 77 5.60 -7.23 3.11
N TYR A 78 4.49 -7.74 3.64
CA TYR A 78 3.60 -6.93 4.50
C TYR A 78 4.21 -6.60 5.87
N ARG A 79 5.05 -7.47 6.43
CA ARG A 79 5.85 -7.12 7.63
C ARG A 79 6.88 -6.02 7.31
N GLU A 80 7.52 -6.11 6.14
CA GLU A 80 8.47 -5.09 5.66
C GLU A 80 7.80 -3.72 5.46
N ILE A 81 6.61 -3.65 4.87
CA ILE A 81 5.82 -2.41 4.72
C ILE A 81 5.63 -1.68 6.06
N VAL A 82 5.58 -2.40 7.17
CA VAL A 82 5.37 -1.84 8.50
C VAL A 82 6.65 -1.41 9.18
N SER A 83 7.73 -2.18 9.02
CA SER A 83 8.88 -2.11 9.93
C SER A 83 10.22 -1.74 9.28
N LEU A 84 10.32 -1.70 7.95
CA LEU A 84 11.53 -1.20 7.29
C LEU A 84 11.77 0.27 7.63
N PRO A 85 13.03 0.71 7.82
CA PRO A 85 13.34 2.12 8.01
C PRO A 85 12.77 3.01 6.89
N SER A 86 12.92 2.60 5.63
CA SER A 86 12.34 3.32 4.48
C SER A 86 10.81 3.41 4.54
N ALA A 87 10.13 2.35 4.98
CA ALA A 87 8.69 2.36 5.15
C ALA A 87 8.24 3.33 6.25
N LEU A 88 8.94 3.30 7.39
CA LEU A 88 8.65 4.22 8.49
C LEU A 88 8.87 5.68 8.08
N ASP A 89 9.93 5.99 7.34
CA ASP A 89 10.21 7.34 6.84
C ASP A 89 9.18 7.77 5.77
N ALA A 90 8.81 6.86 4.86
CA ALA A 90 7.81 7.12 3.83
C ALA A 90 6.43 7.45 4.44
N TYR A 91 5.96 6.65 5.39
CA TYR A 91 4.67 6.89 6.06
C TYR A 91 4.74 8.04 7.06
N HIS A 92 5.87 8.29 7.71
CA HIS A 92 6.09 9.52 8.48
C HIS A 92 5.83 10.74 7.60
N ARG A 93 6.48 10.81 6.43
CA ARG A 93 6.30 11.92 5.49
C ARG A 93 4.86 12.05 5.05
N PHE A 94 4.24 10.95 4.62
CA PHE A 94 2.85 10.89 4.17
C PHE A 94 1.88 11.45 5.22
N PHE A 95 1.91 10.97 6.46
CA PHE A 95 1.00 11.42 7.50
C PHE A 95 1.30 12.83 8.01
N SER A 96 2.57 13.23 8.06
CA SER A 96 2.94 14.59 8.43
C SER A 96 2.42 15.61 7.43
N ASP A 97 2.57 15.34 6.14
CA ASP A 97 2.09 16.22 5.08
C ASP A 97 0.55 16.24 5.01
N LEU A 98 -0.13 15.09 5.19
CA LEU A 98 -1.59 15.05 5.25
C LEU A 98 -2.20 15.89 6.38
N ALA A 99 -1.46 16.14 7.46
CA ALA A 99 -1.90 17.03 8.52
C ALA A 99 -1.98 18.50 8.07
N GLU A 100 -1.26 18.87 7.02
CA GLU A 100 -1.17 20.24 6.51
C GLU A 100 -2.20 20.48 5.38
N GLU A 101 -2.98 21.57 5.46
CA GLU A 101 -4.06 21.86 4.53
C GLU A 101 -3.57 22.04 3.08
N GLN A 102 -2.36 22.56 2.91
CA GLN A 102 -1.78 22.82 1.58
C GLN A 102 -1.57 21.56 0.74
N HIS A 103 -1.41 20.39 1.37
CA HIS A 103 -1.22 19.11 0.70
C HIS A 103 -2.53 18.38 0.38
N ARG A 104 -3.68 18.95 0.74
CA ARG A 104 -5.00 18.35 0.50
C ARG A 104 -5.81 19.13 -0.52
N PRO A 105 -6.65 18.49 -1.36
CA PRO A 105 -6.84 17.03 -1.50
C PRO A 105 -5.60 16.34 -2.01
N ALA A 106 -5.37 15.11 -1.51
CA ALA A 106 -4.23 14.28 -1.86
C ALA A 106 -4.66 12.96 -2.50
N LEU A 107 -3.78 12.40 -3.33
CA LEU A 107 -3.87 11.04 -3.84
C LEU A 107 -2.60 10.30 -3.42
N PHE A 108 -2.72 9.05 -3.03
CA PHE A 108 -1.57 8.17 -2.78
C PHE A 108 -1.74 6.87 -3.53
N HIS A 109 -0.65 6.32 -4.05
CA HIS A 109 -0.68 5.10 -4.84
C HIS A 109 0.64 4.33 -4.78
N CYS A 110 0.58 3.06 -5.17
CA CYS A 110 1.74 2.28 -5.57
C CYS A 110 1.54 1.78 -7.01
N THR A 111 1.96 0.58 -7.37
CA THR A 111 1.81 0.07 -8.73
C THR A 111 0.41 -0.47 -9.01
N THR A 112 -0.10 -1.35 -8.14
CA THR A 112 -1.45 -1.96 -8.26
C THR A 112 -2.46 -1.38 -7.27
N GLY A 113 -2.03 -0.53 -6.34
CA GLY A 113 -2.91 0.11 -5.37
C GLY A 113 -3.35 -0.80 -4.21
N LYS A 114 -2.81 -2.02 -4.07
CA LYS A 114 -3.30 -3.02 -3.12
C LYS A 114 -2.47 -3.19 -1.84
N ASP A 115 -1.13 -3.21 -1.93
CA ASP A 115 -0.25 -3.57 -0.81
C ASP A 115 0.21 -2.33 -0.02
N ARG A 116 1.16 -1.55 -0.54
CA ARG A 116 1.67 -0.31 0.09
C ARG A 116 0.57 0.72 0.28
N THR A 117 -0.27 0.89 -0.72
CA THR A 117 -1.47 1.74 -0.67
C THR A 117 -2.51 1.17 0.30
N GLY A 118 -2.71 -0.16 0.30
CA GLY A 118 -3.62 -0.84 1.22
C GLY A 118 -3.22 -0.65 2.69
N TRP A 119 -1.93 -0.73 3.02
CA TRP A 119 -1.45 -0.44 4.37
C TRP A 119 -1.62 1.04 4.74
N ALA A 120 -1.33 1.98 3.83
CA ALA A 120 -1.58 3.41 4.06
C ALA A 120 -3.06 3.68 4.33
N ALA A 121 -3.97 3.07 3.55
CA ALA A 121 -5.42 3.18 3.74
C ALA A 121 -5.86 2.54 5.08
N ALA A 122 -5.45 1.30 5.35
CA ALA A 122 -5.76 0.60 6.59
C ALA A 122 -5.29 1.39 7.83
N THR A 123 -4.07 1.93 7.78
CA THR A 123 -3.49 2.75 8.83
C THR A 123 -4.28 4.06 9.03
N THR A 124 -4.68 4.71 7.93
CA THR A 124 -5.50 5.94 7.97
C THR A 124 -6.86 5.66 8.62
N LEU A 125 -7.56 4.64 8.15
CA LEU A 125 -8.88 4.26 8.66
C LEU A 125 -8.82 3.89 10.15
N THR A 126 -7.84 3.07 10.55
CA THR A 126 -7.63 2.69 11.96
C THR A 126 -7.33 3.92 12.82
N PHE A 127 -6.50 4.84 12.34
CA PHE A 127 -6.19 6.09 13.04
C PHE A 127 -7.44 6.95 13.26
N LEU A 128 -8.38 6.95 12.33
CA LEU A 128 -9.65 7.68 12.40
C LEU A 128 -10.71 6.95 13.24
N GLY A 129 -10.41 5.77 13.77
CA GLY A 129 -11.28 5.03 14.69
C GLY A 129 -12.19 4.02 14.00
N VAL A 130 -11.96 3.69 12.74
CA VAL A 130 -12.66 2.59 12.05
C VAL A 130 -12.24 1.25 12.68
N SER A 131 -13.21 0.36 12.88
CA SER A 131 -12.93 -0.96 13.47
C SER A 131 -12.02 -1.80 12.57
N GLU A 132 -11.18 -2.66 13.17
CA GLU A 132 -10.28 -3.54 12.41
C GLU A 132 -11.06 -4.46 11.44
N ASP A 133 -12.26 -4.89 11.84
CA ASP A 133 -13.14 -5.68 10.97
C ASP A 133 -13.60 -4.90 9.73
N ASP A 134 -13.91 -3.63 9.85
CA ASP A 134 -14.34 -2.80 8.72
C ASP A 134 -13.15 -2.37 7.86
N VAL A 135 -11.98 -2.11 8.46
CA VAL A 135 -10.72 -1.93 7.74
C VAL A 135 -10.38 -3.17 6.91
N MET A 136 -10.54 -4.36 7.47
CA MET A 136 -10.30 -5.61 6.76
C MET A 136 -11.30 -5.81 5.61
N LYS A 137 -12.58 -5.47 5.79
CA LYS A 137 -13.58 -5.53 4.72
C LYS A 137 -13.23 -4.58 3.58
N ASP A 138 -12.89 -3.32 3.89
CA ASP A 138 -12.46 -2.33 2.90
C ASP A 138 -11.26 -2.82 2.10
N TYR A 139 -10.24 -3.32 2.79
CA TYR A 139 -9.05 -3.88 2.15
C TYR A 139 -9.38 -5.03 1.18
N LEU A 140 -10.27 -5.97 1.59
CA LEU A 140 -10.64 -7.12 0.77
C LEU A 140 -11.50 -6.76 -0.46
N LEU A 141 -12.21 -5.60 -0.46
CA LEU A 141 -12.94 -5.09 -1.62
C LEU A 141 -12.01 -4.84 -2.83
N THR A 142 -10.71 -4.67 -2.60
CA THR A 142 -9.72 -4.59 -3.68
C THR A 142 -9.85 -5.74 -4.68
N ASN A 143 -10.18 -6.95 -4.22
CA ASN A 143 -10.33 -8.11 -5.09
C ASN A 143 -11.51 -7.98 -6.06
N ASP A 144 -12.59 -7.32 -5.65
CA ASP A 144 -13.80 -7.17 -6.47
C ASP A 144 -13.56 -6.28 -7.70
N ASP A 145 -12.64 -5.32 -7.58
CA ASP A 145 -12.28 -4.42 -8.68
C ASP A 145 -11.03 -4.90 -9.46
N LEU A 146 -10.00 -5.34 -8.74
CA LEU A 146 -8.70 -5.65 -9.31
C LEU A 146 -8.69 -6.98 -10.09
N LEU A 147 -9.23 -8.06 -9.51
CA LEU A 147 -9.15 -9.37 -10.14
C LEU A 147 -9.90 -9.44 -11.49
N PRO A 148 -11.10 -8.87 -11.65
CA PRO A 148 -11.74 -8.78 -12.96
C PRO A 148 -10.93 -7.98 -13.98
N ALA A 149 -10.27 -6.90 -13.56
CA ALA A 149 -9.43 -6.09 -14.44
C ALA A 149 -8.15 -6.84 -14.89
N LEU A 150 -7.65 -7.77 -14.07
CA LEU A 150 -6.49 -8.59 -14.38
C LEU A 150 -6.82 -9.89 -15.13
N LYS A 151 -8.10 -10.17 -15.41
CA LYS A 151 -8.50 -11.38 -16.13
C LYS A 151 -7.71 -11.65 -17.40
N PRO A 152 -7.43 -10.68 -18.29
CA PRO A 152 -6.62 -10.91 -19.48
C PRO A 152 -5.20 -11.42 -19.16
N VAL A 153 -4.60 -10.98 -18.04
CA VAL A 153 -3.29 -11.43 -17.57
C VAL A 153 -3.36 -12.88 -17.12
N PHE A 154 -4.41 -13.24 -16.37
CA PHE A 154 -4.67 -14.62 -15.94
C PHE A 154 -4.85 -15.57 -17.13
N ASP A 155 -5.65 -15.17 -18.11
CA ASP A 155 -5.90 -15.97 -19.32
C ASP A 155 -4.59 -16.19 -20.11
N GLN A 156 -3.76 -15.16 -20.24
CA GLN A 156 -2.46 -15.24 -20.92
C GLN A 156 -1.48 -16.14 -20.16
N PHE A 157 -1.41 -16.04 -18.84
CA PHE A 157 -0.54 -16.85 -17.99
C PHE A 157 -0.94 -18.35 -18.08
N ALA A 158 -2.24 -18.63 -17.99
CA ALA A 158 -2.76 -19.99 -18.16
C ALA A 158 -2.46 -20.56 -19.55
N ALA A 159 -2.63 -19.76 -20.62
CA ALA A 159 -2.30 -20.17 -22.00
C ALA A 159 -0.80 -20.46 -22.17
N ALA A 160 0.07 -19.82 -21.40
CA ALA A 160 1.51 -20.07 -21.34
C ALA A 160 1.89 -21.28 -20.45
N GLY A 161 0.90 -21.98 -19.87
CA GLY A 161 1.08 -23.18 -19.05
C GLY A 161 1.29 -22.92 -17.55
N GLY A 162 0.98 -21.73 -17.07
CA GLY A 162 1.00 -21.40 -15.65
C GLY A 162 -0.25 -21.86 -14.91
N ASP A 163 -0.14 -22.11 -13.59
CA ASP A 163 -1.29 -22.38 -12.74
C ASP A 163 -1.96 -21.07 -12.31
N PRO A 164 -3.20 -20.76 -12.75
CA PRO A 164 -3.89 -19.54 -12.36
C PRO A 164 -4.03 -19.33 -10.85
N LYS A 165 -4.03 -20.41 -10.05
CA LYS A 165 -4.11 -20.32 -8.59
C LYS A 165 -2.90 -19.62 -7.98
N LEU A 166 -1.74 -19.67 -8.61
CA LEU A 166 -0.56 -18.92 -8.17
C LEU A 166 -0.78 -17.42 -8.35
N LEU A 167 -1.49 -17.04 -9.42
CA LEU A 167 -1.81 -15.63 -9.66
C LEU A 167 -2.77 -15.06 -8.62
N ASP A 168 -3.74 -15.84 -8.15
CA ASP A 168 -4.64 -15.41 -7.09
C ASP A 168 -3.88 -15.02 -5.81
N LEU A 169 -2.77 -15.72 -5.52
CA LEU A 169 -1.93 -15.44 -4.37
C LEU A 169 -1.12 -14.14 -4.52
N VAL A 170 -0.77 -13.80 -5.74
CA VAL A 170 0.11 -12.65 -6.07
C VAL A 170 -0.69 -11.42 -6.45
N ALA A 171 -1.69 -11.59 -7.30
CA ALA A 171 -2.43 -10.49 -7.90
C ALA A 171 -3.56 -9.97 -7.01
N GLY A 172 -4.15 -10.82 -6.17
CA GLY A 172 -5.17 -10.44 -5.20
C GLY A 172 -4.60 -9.96 -3.88
N VAL A 173 -5.52 -9.59 -2.98
CA VAL A 173 -5.23 -9.34 -1.56
C VAL A 173 -5.85 -10.45 -0.70
N ARG A 174 -5.25 -10.74 0.44
CA ARG A 174 -5.69 -11.79 1.36
C ARG A 174 -5.69 -11.28 2.78
N ARG A 175 -6.63 -11.80 3.59
CA ARG A 175 -6.74 -11.47 5.01
C ARG A 175 -5.40 -11.64 5.73
N GLU A 176 -4.73 -12.77 5.49
CA GLU A 176 -3.47 -13.16 6.12
C GLU A 176 -2.35 -12.14 5.86
N TYR A 177 -2.38 -11.45 4.71
CA TYR A 177 -1.38 -10.43 4.40
C TYR A 177 -1.54 -9.19 5.27
N LEU A 178 -2.75 -8.66 5.39
CA LEU A 178 -2.99 -7.49 6.24
C LEU A 178 -2.86 -7.85 7.73
N GLU A 179 -3.26 -9.07 8.14
CA GLU A 179 -3.04 -9.57 9.50
C GLU A 179 -1.53 -9.63 9.83
N ALA A 180 -0.69 -10.10 8.89
CA ALA A 180 0.77 -10.10 9.08
C ALA A 180 1.34 -8.70 9.30
N ALA A 181 0.78 -7.67 8.64
CA ALA A 181 1.16 -6.28 8.87
C ALA A 181 0.74 -5.80 10.27
N PHE A 182 -0.51 -6.04 10.68
CA PHE A 182 -0.98 -5.69 12.02
C PHE A 182 -0.20 -6.42 13.12
N ASP A 183 0.13 -7.70 12.92
CA ASP A 183 0.93 -8.47 13.87
C ASP A 183 2.36 -7.93 13.99
N GLU A 184 3.00 -7.58 12.88
CA GLU A 184 4.32 -6.94 12.91
C GLU A 184 4.27 -5.58 13.63
N MET A 185 3.24 -4.79 13.37
CA MET A 185 3.01 -3.51 14.04
C MET A 185 2.90 -3.71 15.56
N ARG A 186 2.06 -4.64 16.02
CA ARG A 186 1.90 -4.96 17.45
C ARG A 186 3.20 -5.48 18.06
N LYS A 187 3.91 -6.33 17.34
CA LYS A 187 5.18 -6.92 17.79
C LYS A 187 6.29 -5.88 17.96
N LYS A 188 6.39 -4.92 17.02
CA LYS A 188 7.47 -3.93 17.00
C LYS A 188 7.19 -2.73 17.89
N PHE A 189 5.93 -2.28 17.96
CA PHE A 189 5.54 -1.01 18.56
C PHE A 189 4.51 -1.19 19.71
N GLY A 190 4.13 -2.42 20.03
CA GLY A 190 3.22 -2.76 21.13
C GLY A 190 1.75 -2.48 20.81
N SER A 191 1.45 -1.36 20.16
CA SER A 191 0.09 -0.92 19.84
C SER A 191 0.08 -0.07 18.58
N PHE A 192 -1.12 0.20 18.06
CA PHE A 192 -1.32 1.14 16.96
C PHE A 192 -0.86 2.57 17.33
N GLU A 193 -1.12 3.00 18.58
CA GLU A 193 -0.66 4.28 19.08
C GLU A 193 0.89 4.33 19.14
N GLY A 194 1.53 3.25 19.61
CA GLY A 194 2.99 3.12 19.61
C GLY A 194 3.56 3.17 18.19
N TYR A 195 2.87 2.56 17.21
CA TYR A 195 3.28 2.67 15.81
C TYR A 195 3.27 4.12 15.32
N PHE A 196 2.21 4.90 15.62
CA PHE A 196 2.14 6.32 15.25
C PHE A 196 3.18 7.18 15.96
N THR A 197 3.37 6.99 17.27
CA THR A 197 4.24 7.86 18.10
C THR A 197 5.71 7.49 17.99
N GLU A 198 6.05 6.19 18.06
CA GLU A 198 7.43 5.71 18.08
C GLU A 198 7.92 5.29 16.69
N GLY A 199 7.09 4.53 15.97
CA GLY A 199 7.40 4.06 14.61
C GLY A 199 7.41 5.20 13.61
N LEU A 200 6.28 5.83 13.42
CA LEU A 200 6.12 6.93 12.47
C LEU A 200 6.54 8.29 13.04
N ARG A 201 6.83 8.41 14.32
CA ARG A 201 7.28 9.66 14.98
C ARG A 201 6.33 10.84 14.74
N ILE A 202 5.01 10.56 14.70
CA ILE A 202 3.96 11.57 14.54
C ILE A 202 3.59 12.09 15.93
N ASP A 203 3.90 13.33 16.21
CA ASP A 203 3.61 13.96 17.50
C ASP A 203 2.09 14.19 17.73
N ALA A 204 1.72 14.41 18.98
CA ALA A 204 0.32 14.57 19.38
C ALA A 204 -0.38 15.75 18.66
N ALA A 205 0.34 16.84 18.40
CA ALA A 205 -0.22 18.00 17.71
C ALA A 205 -0.54 17.68 16.25
N THR A 206 0.35 16.95 15.57
CA THR A 206 0.15 16.48 14.19
C THR A 206 -1.00 15.47 14.14
N GLN A 207 -1.09 14.54 15.09
CA GLN A 207 -2.21 13.59 15.20
C GLN A 207 -3.55 14.32 15.38
N GLN A 208 -3.59 15.38 16.19
CA GLN A 208 -4.79 16.18 16.38
C GLN A 208 -5.22 16.90 15.09
N ARG A 209 -4.26 17.47 14.34
CA ARG A 209 -4.55 18.10 13.03
C ARG A 209 -5.07 17.08 12.02
N LEU A 210 -4.50 15.86 11.98
CA LEU A 210 -4.99 14.78 11.13
C LEU A 210 -6.45 14.41 11.46
N ARG A 211 -6.78 14.20 12.74
CA ARG A 211 -8.17 13.91 13.15
C ARG A 211 -9.11 15.03 12.74
N ALA A 212 -8.76 16.28 13.04
CA ALA A 212 -9.59 17.43 12.68
C ALA A 212 -9.79 17.59 11.18
N ALA A 213 -8.84 17.14 10.36
CA ALA A 213 -8.91 17.21 8.91
C ALA A 213 -9.86 16.18 8.27
N PHE A 214 -10.02 15.01 8.91
CA PHE A 214 -10.70 13.86 8.31
C PHE A 214 -11.92 13.37 9.10
N THR A 215 -12.28 14.02 10.23
CA THR A 215 -13.50 13.67 10.99
C THR A 215 -14.38 14.89 11.19
N GLU A 216 -15.70 14.72 11.01
CA GLU A 216 -16.68 15.73 11.38
C GLU A 216 -16.88 15.72 12.89
N GLY A 217 -16.76 16.88 13.56
CA GLY A 217 -16.97 17.01 15.00
C GLY A 217 -15.75 16.70 15.89
N GLY A 218 -14.56 16.65 15.33
CA GLY A 218 -13.31 16.38 16.05
C GLY A 218 -12.80 17.56 16.90
N ALA A 219 -13.63 18.05 17.83
CA ALA A 219 -13.22 18.90 18.95
C ALA A 219 -13.92 18.36 20.21
N ALA A 220 -13.35 17.34 20.82
CA ALA A 220 -13.63 16.99 22.20
C ALA A 220 -12.33 16.58 22.90
#